data_26e6bd86f8cf1d29e9ed0b9669c8cba7
#
_entry.id   26e6bd86f8cf1d29e9ed0b9669c8cba7
#
_cell.length_a   1.000
_cell.length_b   1.000
_cell.length_c   1.000
_cell.angle_alpha   90.00
_cell.angle_beta   90.00
_cell.angle_gamma   90.00
#
_symmetry.space_group_name_H-M   'P 1'
#
loop_
_entity.id
_entity.type
_entity.pdbx_description
1 polymer ?
#
loop_
_entity_poly.entity_id
_entity_poly.type
_entity_poly.pdbx_seq_one_letter_code
_entity_poly.pdbx_strand_id
1 'polypeptide(L)'
;ARDDVVQPTEHVVRRQRHARDCPFDMRQQAMSHHLKVLAEAGLLVRRREGTSIFYGRAHRAASEELEPVMQAILAAADQLELGTQSARGVAEVQAGRAASSREFFAANAEKFHAQQELIAPRVQYQDPVAGLLATLLPEPCALALELGPGDGWLLPALARRSQRVVALDNSAAMLGQARLNCAQAGLDNVELVLADSSHARTLARRADIAVANMVLHHTASPALVLADLAAALKPGGLLLLTDLCAHDQGWAREACGDLWLGFEPEALSRWAADAGLAQGESVYLALRNGFRIQVRVFHRTA
;
A
#
# COMPACT_ATOMS: atom_id res chain seq x y z
N ALA A 1 0.87 20.21 -18.91
CA ALA A 1 1.45 18.89 -18.96
C ALA A 1 2.79 19.01 -18.24
N ARG A 2 2.84 18.69 -16.98
CA ARG A 2 4.07 18.43 -16.23
C ARG A 2 4.15 16.94 -16.11
N ASP A 3 5.21 16.37 -16.67
CA ASP A 3 5.52 14.96 -16.63
C ASP A 3 5.59 14.48 -15.18
N ASP A 4 4.85 13.38 -14.87
CA ASP A 4 4.85 12.75 -13.56
C ASP A 4 6.25 12.24 -13.25
N VAL A 5 6.97 12.97 -12.41
CA VAL A 5 8.24 12.52 -11.84
C VAL A 5 7.90 11.40 -10.86
N VAL A 6 8.14 10.16 -11.30
CA VAL A 6 8.08 8.99 -10.43
C VAL A 6 9.19 9.12 -9.39
N GLN A 7 8.86 9.55 -8.20
CA GLN A 7 9.82 9.60 -7.08
C GLN A 7 10.27 8.18 -6.71
N PRO A 8 11.56 7.95 -6.50
CA PRO A 8 12.10 6.63 -6.17
C PRO A 8 11.83 6.29 -4.70
N THR A 9 10.62 5.86 -4.40
CA THR A 9 10.28 5.39 -3.06
C THR A 9 10.54 3.89 -2.96
N GLU A 10 11.44 3.53 -2.05
CA GLU A 10 11.81 2.18 -1.61
C GLU A 10 11.88 1.10 -2.71
N HIS A 11 13.04 1.02 -3.36
CA HIS A 11 13.36 -0.11 -4.22
C HIS A 11 13.77 -1.31 -3.36
N VAL A 12 12.86 -2.28 -3.24
CA VAL A 12 13.21 -3.58 -2.69
C VAL A 12 14.09 -4.31 -3.71
N VAL A 13 15.40 -4.30 -3.51
CA VAL A 13 16.32 -5.08 -4.33
C VAL A 13 16.33 -6.51 -3.82
N ARG A 14 15.58 -7.38 -4.49
CA ARG A 14 15.63 -8.82 -4.24
C ARG A 14 16.92 -9.40 -4.82
N ARG A 15 17.65 -10.18 -4.05
CA ARG A 15 18.75 -11.00 -4.56
C ARG A 15 18.17 -12.13 -5.41
N GLN A 16 18.02 -11.92 -6.72
CA GLN A 16 17.54 -12.96 -7.63
C GLN A 16 18.71 -13.88 -8.03
N ARG A 17 18.42 -15.17 -8.25
CA ARG A 17 19.41 -16.20 -8.59
C ARG A 17 19.98 -16.08 -10.01
N HIS A 18 19.48 -15.17 -10.86
CA HIS A 18 19.91 -14.99 -12.25
C HIS A 18 20.47 -13.59 -12.47
N ALA A 19 21.67 -13.51 -12.99
CA ALA A 19 22.48 -12.29 -13.18
C ALA A 19 21.90 -11.27 -14.18
N ARG A 20 20.68 -11.47 -14.70
CA ARG A 20 20.06 -10.61 -15.73
C ARG A 20 18.97 -9.66 -15.22
N ASP A 21 18.61 -9.73 -13.94
CA ASP A 21 17.40 -9.08 -13.42
C ASP A 21 17.69 -7.91 -12.45
N CYS A 22 18.86 -7.30 -12.54
CA CYS A 22 19.10 -6.05 -11.82
C CYS A 22 18.48 -4.89 -12.63
N PRO A 23 17.51 -4.15 -12.12
CA PRO A 23 16.85 -3.04 -12.83
C PRO A 23 17.79 -1.85 -13.07
N PHE A 24 19.00 -1.92 -12.54
CA PHE A 24 20.02 -0.88 -12.67
C PHE A 24 21.15 -1.39 -13.59
N ASP A 25 21.76 -0.48 -14.35
CA ASP A 25 22.92 -0.79 -15.19
C ASP A 25 24.17 -1.02 -14.33
N MET A 26 24.08 -2.02 -13.46
CA MET A 26 25.11 -2.37 -12.50
C MET A 26 25.12 -3.87 -12.22
N ARG A 27 26.32 -4.45 -12.09
CA ARG A 27 26.45 -5.85 -11.70
C ARG A 27 25.88 -6.06 -10.29
N GLN A 28 25.13 -7.15 -10.08
CA GLN A 28 24.50 -7.48 -8.79
C GLN A 28 25.49 -7.43 -7.60
N GLN A 29 26.74 -7.87 -7.79
CA GLN A 29 27.77 -7.82 -6.74
C GLN A 29 28.11 -6.39 -6.33
N ALA A 30 28.25 -5.47 -7.30
CA ALA A 30 28.52 -4.07 -7.05
C ALA A 30 27.32 -3.43 -6.33
N MET A 31 26.10 -3.67 -6.79
CA MET A 31 24.87 -3.21 -6.12
C MET A 31 24.81 -3.71 -4.68
N SER A 32 25.05 -5.00 -4.45
CA SER A 32 25.04 -5.58 -3.09
C SER A 32 26.09 -4.94 -2.18
N HIS A 33 27.26 -4.60 -2.73
CA HIS A 33 28.32 -3.90 -1.99
C HIS A 33 27.89 -2.49 -1.61
N HIS A 34 27.36 -1.69 -2.55
CA HIS A 34 26.90 -0.34 -2.26
C HIS A 34 25.75 -0.31 -1.24
N LEU A 35 24.77 -1.19 -1.38
CA LEU A 35 23.67 -1.30 -0.42
C LEU A 35 24.17 -1.69 0.98
N LYS A 36 25.19 -2.57 1.07
CA LYS A 36 25.81 -2.92 2.35
C LYS A 36 26.50 -1.72 2.97
N VAL A 37 27.29 -0.96 2.22
CA VAL A 37 27.97 0.26 2.70
C VAL A 37 26.96 1.28 3.21
N LEU A 38 25.89 1.54 2.45
CA LEU A 38 24.83 2.46 2.86
C LEU A 38 24.10 2.00 4.14
N ALA A 39 23.93 0.69 4.31
CA ALA A 39 23.35 0.13 5.53
C ALA A 39 24.30 0.23 6.72
N GLU A 40 25.60 0.04 6.53
CA GLU A 40 26.63 0.23 7.56
C GLU A 40 26.77 1.71 7.97
N ALA A 41 26.53 2.62 7.02
CA ALA A 41 26.48 4.06 7.27
C ALA A 41 25.16 4.51 7.93
N GLY A 42 24.18 3.62 8.16
CA GLY A 42 22.90 3.95 8.80
C GLY A 42 21.89 4.64 7.89
N LEU A 43 22.16 4.76 6.58
CA LEU A 43 21.23 5.34 5.60
C LEU A 43 20.15 4.34 5.15
N LEU A 44 20.46 3.04 5.25
CA LEU A 44 19.54 1.96 4.94
C LEU A 44 19.42 0.99 6.11
N VAL A 45 18.25 0.38 6.24
CA VAL A 45 18.02 -0.81 7.06
C VAL A 45 17.99 -2.03 6.18
N ARG A 46 18.44 -3.17 6.70
CA ARG A 46 18.40 -4.44 5.99
C ARG A 46 17.52 -5.44 6.72
N ARG A 47 16.68 -6.14 6.00
CA ARG A 47 15.85 -7.23 6.50
C ARG A 47 16.16 -8.50 5.71
N ARG A 48 16.45 -9.57 6.41
CA ARG A 48 16.69 -10.88 5.78
C ARG A 48 15.37 -11.66 5.74
N GLU A 49 15.02 -12.15 4.55
CA GLU A 49 13.88 -13.04 4.35
C GLU A 49 14.36 -14.28 3.60
N GLY A 50 14.49 -15.40 4.31
CA GLY A 50 15.04 -16.62 3.76
C GLY A 50 16.46 -16.42 3.17
N THR A 51 16.59 -16.63 1.87
CA THR A 51 17.84 -16.41 1.12
C THR A 51 18.00 -15.01 0.54
N SER A 52 16.99 -14.15 0.68
CA SER A 52 16.98 -12.79 0.14
C SER A 52 17.28 -11.76 1.23
N ILE A 53 17.92 -10.65 0.83
CA ILE A 53 18.13 -9.48 1.68
C ILE A 53 17.40 -8.31 1.03
N PHE A 54 16.53 -7.70 1.79
CA PHE A 54 15.79 -6.50 1.42
C PHE A 54 16.43 -5.29 2.09
N TYR A 55 16.50 -4.20 1.37
CA TYR A 55 17.01 -2.92 1.87
C TYR A 55 15.90 -1.88 1.78
N GLY A 56 15.71 -1.13 2.86
CA GLY A 56 14.81 0.00 2.93
C GLY A 56 15.54 1.21 3.48
N ARG A 57 14.98 2.40 3.35
CA ARG A 57 15.54 3.59 3.99
C ARG A 57 15.50 3.44 5.51
N ALA A 58 16.54 3.93 6.18
CA ALA A 58 16.51 4.08 7.62
C ALA A 58 15.50 5.17 8.02
N HIS A 59 14.73 4.91 9.06
CA HIS A 59 13.73 5.86 9.57
C HIS A 59 14.31 6.79 10.62
N ARG A 60 15.42 6.38 11.25
CA ARG A 60 16.16 7.16 12.25
C ARG A 60 17.65 6.94 12.05
N ALA A 61 18.43 7.99 12.32
CA ALA A 61 19.87 7.87 12.37
C ALA A 61 20.33 7.06 13.58
N ALA A 62 21.61 6.66 13.59
CA ALA A 62 22.23 5.95 14.71
C ALA A 62 22.28 6.80 16.01
N SER A 63 22.25 8.12 15.91
CA SER A 63 22.14 9.05 17.02
C SER A 63 21.30 10.28 16.61
N GLU A 64 20.76 10.98 17.61
CA GLU A 64 19.96 12.21 17.39
C GLU A 64 20.76 13.33 16.69
N GLU A 65 22.07 13.41 16.95
CA GLU A 65 22.94 14.41 16.34
C GLU A 65 23.13 14.17 14.83
N LEU A 66 23.06 12.92 14.38
CA LEU A 66 23.19 12.56 12.96
C LEU A 66 21.85 12.62 12.20
N GLU A 67 20.75 12.72 12.90
CA GLU A 67 19.41 12.76 12.27
C GLU A 67 19.28 13.85 11.20
N PRO A 68 19.67 15.12 11.46
CA PRO A 68 19.58 16.17 10.43
C PRO A 68 20.45 15.88 9.19
N VAL A 69 21.62 15.27 9.40
CA VAL A 69 22.55 14.93 8.31
C VAL A 69 21.94 13.81 7.45
N MET A 70 21.42 12.76 8.08
CA MET A 70 20.76 11.66 7.39
C MET A 70 19.58 12.18 6.57
N GLN A 71 18.71 13.00 7.16
CA GLN A 71 17.55 13.56 6.48
C GLN A 71 17.96 14.46 5.29
N ALA A 72 19.01 15.26 5.44
CA ALA A 72 19.51 16.08 4.34
C ALA A 72 20.05 15.24 3.16
N ILE A 73 20.77 14.14 3.45
CA ILE A 73 21.25 13.22 2.41
C ILE A 73 20.08 12.55 1.70
N LEU A 74 19.09 12.05 2.45
CA LEU A 74 17.92 11.38 1.86
C LEU A 74 17.08 12.36 1.04
N ALA A 75 16.86 13.58 1.53
CA ALA A 75 16.16 14.62 0.79
C ALA A 75 16.89 15.03 -0.51
N ALA A 76 18.22 15.12 -0.46
CA ALA A 76 19.03 15.38 -1.66
C ALA A 76 18.93 14.22 -2.67
N ALA A 77 18.94 12.97 -2.18
CA ALA A 77 18.77 11.80 -3.04
C ALA A 77 17.39 11.76 -3.71
N ASP A 78 16.33 12.25 -3.05
CA ASP A 78 14.97 12.33 -3.61
C ASP A 78 14.84 13.35 -4.76
N GLN A 79 15.75 14.31 -4.85
CA GLN A 79 15.80 15.27 -5.96
C GLN A 79 16.54 14.73 -7.20
N LEU A 80 17.19 13.57 -7.08
CA LEU A 80 17.91 12.98 -8.20
C LEU A 80 16.94 12.21 -9.11
N GLU A 81 16.92 12.59 -10.36
CA GLU A 81 16.18 11.83 -11.37
C GLU A 81 16.86 10.49 -11.66
N LEU A 82 16.06 9.45 -11.72
CA LEU A 82 16.55 8.14 -12.20
C LEU A 82 16.93 8.24 -13.67
N GLY A 83 18.12 7.76 -14.03
CA GLY A 83 18.45 7.57 -15.44
C GLY A 83 17.41 6.70 -16.15
N THR A 84 17.15 6.98 -17.42
CA THR A 84 16.08 6.34 -18.22
C THR A 84 16.09 4.80 -18.13
N GLN A 85 17.28 4.18 -18.14
CA GLN A 85 17.41 2.73 -18.04
C GLN A 85 17.00 2.21 -16.66
N SER A 86 17.38 2.91 -15.58
CA SER A 86 17.00 2.53 -14.22
C SER A 86 15.50 2.72 -14.00
N ALA A 87 14.92 3.82 -14.49
CA ALA A 87 13.48 4.06 -14.42
C ALA A 87 12.69 2.96 -15.15
N ARG A 88 13.15 2.56 -16.34
CA ARG A 88 12.56 1.46 -17.09
C ARG A 88 12.66 0.13 -16.33
N GLY A 89 13.82 -0.21 -15.77
CA GLY A 89 14.01 -1.43 -14.99
C GLY A 89 13.12 -1.49 -13.76
N VAL A 90 12.92 -0.36 -13.06
CA VAL A 90 11.97 -0.25 -11.94
C VAL A 90 10.54 -0.50 -12.40
N ALA A 91 10.12 0.13 -13.51
CA ALA A 91 8.79 -0.05 -14.08
C ALA A 91 8.53 -1.52 -14.49
N GLU A 92 9.51 -2.19 -15.09
CA GLU A 92 9.43 -3.62 -15.44
C GLU A 92 9.24 -4.51 -14.20
N VAL A 93 9.98 -4.26 -13.11
CA VAL A 93 9.83 -4.99 -11.84
C VAL A 93 8.45 -4.76 -11.24
N GLN A 94 7.96 -3.52 -11.23
CA GLN A 94 6.62 -3.19 -10.73
C GLN A 94 5.53 -3.86 -11.57
N ALA A 95 5.64 -3.82 -12.89
CA ALA A 95 4.71 -4.49 -13.80
C ALA A 95 4.68 -6.01 -13.59
N GLY A 96 5.85 -6.64 -13.40
CA GLY A 96 5.96 -8.06 -13.08
C GLY A 96 5.28 -8.42 -11.75
N ARG A 97 5.48 -7.61 -10.70
CA ARG A 97 4.81 -7.79 -9.41
C ARG A 97 3.30 -7.64 -9.52
N ALA A 98 2.84 -6.61 -10.23
CA ALA A 98 1.41 -6.40 -10.46
C ALA A 98 0.77 -7.55 -11.23
N ALA A 99 1.48 -8.12 -12.23
CA ALA A 99 1.02 -9.30 -12.94
C ALA A 99 0.92 -10.52 -12.03
N SER A 100 1.96 -10.81 -11.23
CA SER A 100 1.95 -11.93 -10.29
C SER A 100 0.82 -11.82 -9.26
N SER A 101 0.55 -10.61 -8.74
CA SER A 101 -0.57 -10.38 -7.83
C SER A 101 -1.91 -10.68 -8.51
N ARG A 102 -2.15 -10.16 -9.72
CA ARG A 102 -3.39 -10.45 -10.48
C ARG A 102 -3.58 -11.94 -10.75
N GLU A 103 -2.51 -12.64 -11.15
CA GLU A 103 -2.55 -14.09 -11.40
C GLU A 103 -2.89 -14.87 -10.12
N PHE A 104 -2.29 -14.48 -9.00
CA PHE A 104 -2.60 -15.09 -7.70
C PHE A 104 -4.09 -14.94 -7.36
N PHE A 105 -4.65 -13.72 -7.43
CA PHE A 105 -6.05 -13.47 -7.11
C PHE A 105 -7.02 -14.13 -8.11
N ALA A 106 -6.65 -14.20 -9.39
CA ALA A 106 -7.45 -14.91 -10.38
C ALA A 106 -7.54 -16.42 -10.08
N ALA A 107 -6.43 -17.03 -9.62
CA ALA A 107 -6.36 -18.45 -9.32
C ALA A 107 -6.94 -18.83 -7.94
N ASN A 108 -6.98 -17.90 -6.98
CA ASN A 108 -7.28 -18.18 -5.58
C ASN A 108 -8.49 -17.42 -5.01
N ALA A 109 -9.28 -16.72 -5.84
CA ALA A 109 -10.38 -15.86 -5.38
C ALA A 109 -11.34 -16.57 -4.42
N GLU A 110 -11.70 -17.83 -4.69
CA GLU A 110 -12.61 -18.63 -3.85
C GLU A 110 -12.00 -19.01 -2.48
N LYS A 111 -10.67 -19.15 -2.41
CA LYS A 111 -9.94 -19.56 -1.20
C LYS A 111 -9.36 -18.38 -0.45
N PHE A 112 -9.31 -17.21 -1.08
CA PHE A 112 -8.61 -16.04 -0.56
C PHE A 112 -9.09 -15.65 0.83
N HIS A 113 -10.40 -15.65 1.06
CA HIS A 113 -10.96 -15.33 2.37
C HIS A 113 -10.43 -16.28 3.45
N ALA A 114 -10.45 -17.59 3.22
CA ALA A 114 -9.94 -18.56 4.18
C ALA A 114 -8.44 -18.41 4.43
N GLN A 115 -7.67 -18.02 3.41
CA GLN A 115 -6.23 -17.78 3.53
C GLN A 115 -5.92 -16.50 4.31
N GLN A 116 -6.67 -15.43 4.05
CA GLN A 116 -6.55 -14.17 4.77
C GLN A 116 -6.91 -14.32 6.26
N GLU A 117 -7.90 -15.16 6.60
CA GLU A 117 -8.27 -15.50 7.97
C GLU A 117 -7.12 -16.14 8.77
N LEU A 118 -6.15 -16.78 8.11
CA LEU A 118 -4.95 -17.33 8.78
C LEU A 118 -3.99 -16.22 9.25
N ILE A 119 -3.95 -15.10 8.54
CA ILE A 119 -3.13 -13.94 8.89
C ILE A 119 -3.88 -13.04 9.87
N ALA A 120 -5.05 -12.59 9.46
CA ALA A 120 -5.83 -11.57 10.17
C ALA A 120 -7.33 -11.91 10.07
N PRO A 121 -7.88 -12.67 11.04
CA PRO A 121 -9.31 -12.93 11.10
C PRO A 121 -10.10 -11.62 11.10
N ARG A 122 -11.02 -11.46 10.14
CA ARG A 122 -11.81 -10.23 9.96
C ARG A 122 -12.51 -9.79 11.25
N VAL A 123 -13.04 -10.72 12.02
CA VAL A 123 -13.71 -10.49 13.30
C VAL A 123 -12.82 -9.72 14.31
N GLN A 124 -11.50 -9.76 14.16
CA GLN A 124 -10.57 -9.10 15.08
C GLN A 124 -10.33 -7.63 14.77
N TYR A 125 -10.61 -7.16 13.54
CA TYR A 125 -10.37 -5.78 13.13
C TYR A 125 -11.58 -5.08 12.51
N GLN A 126 -12.64 -5.80 12.15
CA GLN A 126 -13.83 -5.20 11.52
C GLN A 126 -14.50 -4.14 12.39
N ASP A 127 -14.65 -4.41 13.70
CA ASP A 127 -15.34 -3.47 14.60
C ASP A 127 -14.53 -2.18 14.82
N PRO A 128 -13.20 -2.22 15.07
CA PRO A 128 -12.37 -1.03 15.07
C PRO A 128 -12.43 -0.22 13.77
N VAL A 129 -12.36 -0.89 12.61
CA VAL A 129 -12.42 -0.23 11.30
C VAL A 129 -13.79 0.40 11.08
N ALA A 130 -14.88 -0.34 11.33
CA ALA A 130 -16.25 0.15 11.18
C ALA A 130 -16.56 1.29 12.17
N GLY A 131 -16.04 1.21 13.39
CA GLY A 131 -16.18 2.25 14.41
C GLY A 131 -15.48 3.55 14.02
N LEU A 132 -14.23 3.46 13.55
CA LEU A 132 -13.50 4.62 13.01
C LEU A 132 -14.21 5.19 11.78
N LEU A 133 -14.63 4.35 10.85
CA LEU A 133 -15.37 4.78 9.68
C LEU A 133 -16.65 5.54 10.08
N ALA A 134 -17.38 5.01 11.05
CA ALA A 134 -18.62 5.64 11.55
C ALA A 134 -18.38 7.01 12.18
N THR A 135 -17.21 7.22 12.81
CA THR A 135 -16.85 8.49 13.44
C THR A 135 -16.28 9.51 12.45
N LEU A 136 -15.52 9.03 11.48
CA LEU A 136 -14.73 9.87 10.56
C LEU A 136 -15.51 10.26 9.31
N LEU A 137 -16.49 9.45 8.90
CA LEU A 137 -17.22 9.70 7.66
C LEU A 137 -18.05 10.98 7.80
N PRO A 138 -17.78 12.00 6.96
CA PRO A 138 -18.54 13.26 7.05
C PRO A 138 -20.02 13.04 6.71
N GLU A 139 -20.87 13.83 7.33
CA GLU A 139 -22.29 13.83 7.00
C GLU A 139 -22.70 15.23 6.48
N PRO A 140 -23.10 15.35 5.21
CA PRO A 140 -23.26 14.29 4.21
C PRO A 140 -21.93 13.89 3.55
N CYS A 141 -21.70 12.59 3.29
CA CYS A 141 -20.63 12.10 2.44
C CYS A 141 -21.15 11.99 0.99
N ALA A 142 -20.59 12.81 0.09
CA ALA A 142 -21.01 12.79 -1.31
C ALA A 142 -20.39 11.60 -2.06
N LEU A 143 -19.09 11.35 -1.85
CA LEU A 143 -18.34 10.30 -2.56
C LEU A 143 -17.36 9.60 -1.62
N ALA A 144 -17.54 8.29 -1.48
CA ALA A 144 -16.55 7.40 -0.88
C ALA A 144 -15.83 6.58 -1.96
N LEU A 145 -14.55 6.36 -1.77
CA LEU A 145 -13.71 5.51 -2.62
C LEU A 145 -13.18 4.35 -1.79
N GLU A 146 -13.31 3.11 -2.27
CA GLU A 146 -12.64 1.94 -1.69
C GLU A 146 -11.71 1.31 -2.71
N LEU A 147 -10.45 1.09 -2.33
CA LEU A 147 -9.48 0.35 -3.11
C LEU A 147 -9.34 -1.07 -2.55
N GLY A 148 -9.48 -2.07 -3.42
CA GLY A 148 -9.40 -3.48 -3.07
C GLY A 148 -10.54 -3.91 -2.13
N PRO A 149 -11.82 -3.78 -2.54
CA PRO A 149 -12.96 -4.14 -1.68
C PRO A 149 -13.00 -5.62 -1.31
N GLY A 150 -12.22 -6.45 -2.01
CA GLY A 150 -12.25 -7.89 -1.81
C GLY A 150 -13.63 -8.47 -2.08
N ASP A 151 -14.21 -9.14 -1.09
CA ASP A 151 -15.60 -9.61 -1.14
C ASP A 151 -16.65 -8.52 -0.89
N GLY A 152 -16.22 -7.27 -0.63
CA GLY A 152 -17.09 -6.12 -0.44
C GLY A 152 -17.70 -6.00 0.96
N TRP A 153 -17.11 -6.61 1.99
CA TRP A 153 -17.67 -6.60 3.34
C TRP A 153 -17.86 -5.21 3.94
N LEU A 154 -17.04 -4.23 3.55
CA LEU A 154 -17.10 -2.87 4.07
C LEU A 154 -18.07 -1.98 3.25
N LEU A 155 -18.38 -2.35 2.01
CA LEU A 155 -19.26 -1.59 1.12
C LEU A 155 -20.63 -1.25 1.72
N PRO A 156 -21.32 -2.12 2.49
CA PRO A 156 -22.58 -1.76 3.13
C PRO A 156 -22.44 -0.62 4.15
N ALA A 157 -21.29 -0.53 4.85
CA ALA A 157 -21.05 0.55 5.80
C ALA A 157 -20.79 1.89 5.09
N LEU A 158 -20.07 1.87 3.98
CA LEU A 158 -19.81 3.02 3.12
C LEU A 158 -21.10 3.48 2.43
N ALA A 159 -21.85 2.54 1.83
CA ALA A 159 -23.05 2.83 1.04
C ALA A 159 -24.16 3.49 1.88
N ARG A 160 -24.37 3.06 3.13
CA ARG A 160 -25.38 3.65 4.01
C ARG A 160 -25.13 5.12 4.35
N ARG A 161 -23.90 5.59 4.26
CA ARG A 161 -23.48 6.94 4.69
C ARG A 161 -23.03 7.83 3.55
N SER A 162 -22.93 7.30 2.33
CA SER A 162 -22.45 8.04 1.17
C SER A 162 -23.54 8.10 0.09
N GLN A 163 -23.58 9.20 -0.66
CA GLN A 163 -24.48 9.29 -1.82
C GLN A 163 -24.01 8.36 -2.95
N ARG A 164 -22.69 8.17 -3.09
CA ARG A 164 -22.08 7.28 -4.07
C ARG A 164 -20.82 6.65 -3.48
N VAL A 165 -20.62 5.37 -3.76
CA VAL A 165 -19.38 4.64 -3.47
C VAL A 165 -18.78 4.18 -4.79
N VAL A 166 -17.48 4.43 -4.99
CA VAL A 166 -16.69 3.85 -6.08
C VAL A 166 -15.72 2.85 -5.46
N ALA A 167 -15.78 1.59 -5.91
CA ALA A 167 -14.90 0.53 -5.43
C ALA A 167 -14.04 0.01 -6.57
N LEU A 168 -12.72 0.13 -6.44
CA LEU A 168 -11.73 -0.23 -7.45
C LEU A 168 -11.05 -1.54 -7.07
N ASP A 169 -11.02 -2.49 -7.99
CA ASP A 169 -10.21 -3.70 -7.87
C ASP A 169 -9.64 -4.08 -9.25
N ASN A 170 -8.43 -4.58 -9.27
CA ASN A 170 -7.78 -5.04 -10.49
C ASN A 170 -8.02 -6.54 -10.78
N SER A 171 -8.80 -7.22 -9.95
CA SER A 171 -9.22 -8.61 -10.09
C SER A 171 -10.71 -8.70 -10.42
N ALA A 172 -11.02 -9.16 -11.65
CA ALA A 172 -12.40 -9.39 -12.07
C ALA A 172 -13.11 -10.44 -11.18
N ALA A 173 -12.36 -11.43 -10.68
CA ALA A 173 -12.88 -12.47 -9.81
C ALA A 173 -13.31 -11.89 -8.44
N MET A 174 -12.49 -11.01 -7.84
CA MET A 174 -12.84 -10.35 -6.58
C MET A 174 -14.04 -9.43 -6.75
N LEU A 175 -14.08 -8.62 -7.83
CA LEU A 175 -15.26 -7.81 -8.15
C LEU A 175 -16.52 -8.64 -8.37
N GLY A 176 -16.40 -9.86 -8.89
CA GLY A 176 -17.50 -10.80 -9.01
C GLY A 176 -18.12 -11.14 -7.66
N GLN A 177 -17.29 -11.42 -6.64
CA GLN A 177 -17.76 -11.68 -5.27
C GLN A 177 -18.40 -10.42 -4.66
N ALA A 178 -17.72 -9.27 -4.77
CA ALA A 178 -18.28 -8.00 -4.27
C ALA A 178 -19.64 -7.68 -4.90
N ARG A 179 -19.81 -7.94 -6.21
CA ARG A 179 -21.08 -7.72 -6.92
C ARG A 179 -22.20 -8.57 -6.37
N LEU A 180 -21.95 -9.86 -6.10
CA LEU A 180 -22.93 -10.75 -5.50
C LEU A 180 -23.36 -10.24 -4.12
N ASN A 181 -22.39 -9.85 -3.28
CA ASN A 181 -22.66 -9.35 -1.94
C ASN A 181 -23.39 -8.00 -1.96
N CYS A 182 -23.03 -7.07 -2.87
CA CYS A 182 -23.79 -5.83 -3.07
C CYS A 182 -25.23 -6.08 -3.48
N ALA A 183 -25.48 -7.00 -4.41
CA ALA A 183 -26.82 -7.35 -4.86
C ALA A 183 -27.67 -7.97 -3.73
N GLN A 184 -27.06 -8.87 -2.92
CA GLN A 184 -27.74 -9.46 -1.76
C GLN A 184 -28.06 -8.43 -0.68
N ALA A 185 -27.22 -7.41 -0.51
CA ALA A 185 -27.42 -6.32 0.45
C ALA A 185 -28.29 -5.18 -0.10
N GLY A 186 -28.73 -5.24 -1.36
CA GLY A 186 -29.56 -4.21 -2.00
C GLY A 186 -28.87 -2.86 -2.15
N LEU A 187 -27.55 -2.86 -2.41
CA LEU A 187 -26.76 -1.63 -2.59
C LEU A 187 -26.87 -1.15 -4.04
N ASP A 188 -27.53 -0.03 -4.26
CA ASP A 188 -27.75 0.58 -5.58
C ASP A 188 -26.84 1.78 -5.86
N ASN A 189 -26.14 2.28 -4.84
CA ASN A 189 -25.26 3.44 -4.91
C ASN A 189 -23.75 3.05 -4.94
N VAL A 190 -23.43 1.77 -5.19
CA VAL A 190 -22.07 1.25 -5.27
C VAL A 190 -21.69 0.96 -6.72
N GLU A 191 -20.66 1.61 -7.22
CA GLU A 191 -20.06 1.38 -8.52
C GLU A 191 -18.79 0.54 -8.38
N LEU A 192 -18.80 -0.67 -8.95
CA LEU A 192 -17.65 -1.58 -8.99
C LEU A 192 -16.88 -1.40 -10.30
N VAL A 193 -15.63 -1.01 -10.21
CA VAL A 193 -14.79 -0.67 -11.37
C VAL A 193 -13.58 -1.59 -11.43
N LEU A 194 -13.42 -2.29 -12.54
CA LEU A 194 -12.22 -3.10 -12.83
C LEU A 194 -11.08 -2.18 -13.27
N ALA A 195 -10.25 -1.79 -12.33
CA ALA A 195 -9.13 -0.88 -12.55
C ALA A 195 -8.09 -1.01 -11.43
N ASP A 196 -6.88 -0.52 -11.67
CA ASP A 196 -5.88 -0.31 -10.63
C ASP A 196 -6.06 1.05 -9.92
N SER A 197 -5.17 1.36 -8.97
CA SER A 197 -5.26 2.58 -8.17
C SER A 197 -5.19 3.86 -8.99
N SER A 198 -4.56 3.85 -10.17
CA SER A 198 -4.42 5.04 -11.02
C SER A 198 -5.76 5.61 -11.47
N HIS A 199 -6.79 4.75 -11.55
CA HIS A 199 -8.15 5.18 -11.85
C HIS A 199 -8.71 6.16 -10.80
N ALA A 200 -8.25 6.08 -9.55
CA ALA A 200 -8.66 7.01 -8.50
C ALA A 200 -8.39 8.47 -8.87
N ARG A 201 -7.34 8.74 -9.65
CA ARG A 201 -7.00 10.09 -10.15
C ARG A 201 -8.11 10.70 -11.01
N THR A 202 -8.92 9.88 -11.69
CA THR A 202 -10.05 10.33 -12.52
C THR A 202 -11.17 10.97 -11.68
N LEU A 203 -11.21 10.68 -10.38
CA LEU A 203 -12.15 11.29 -9.45
C LEU A 203 -11.80 12.76 -9.11
N ALA A 204 -10.57 13.20 -9.45
CA ALA A 204 -10.19 14.61 -9.51
C ALA A 204 -10.56 15.42 -8.26
N ARG A 205 -10.08 15.03 -7.09
CA ARG A 205 -10.26 15.72 -5.80
C ARG A 205 -11.74 15.83 -5.37
N ARG A 206 -12.56 14.82 -5.65
CA ARG A 206 -13.98 14.80 -5.29
C ARG A 206 -14.35 13.86 -4.16
N ALA A 207 -13.48 12.90 -3.82
CA ALA A 207 -13.79 11.94 -2.75
C ALA A 207 -13.68 12.61 -1.36
N ASP A 208 -14.69 12.40 -0.54
CA ASP A 208 -14.71 12.81 0.87
C ASP A 208 -13.82 11.91 1.71
N ILE A 209 -13.86 10.62 1.40
CA ILE A 209 -13.07 9.58 2.04
C ILE A 209 -12.57 8.58 1.01
N ALA A 210 -11.34 8.11 1.20
CA ALA A 210 -10.78 6.93 0.55
C ALA A 210 -10.50 5.87 1.62
N VAL A 211 -10.73 4.61 1.28
CA VAL A 211 -10.45 3.47 2.16
C VAL A 211 -9.57 2.48 1.41
N ALA A 212 -8.53 2.00 2.08
CA ALA A 212 -7.71 0.89 1.63
C ALA A 212 -7.55 -0.09 2.80
N ASN A 213 -8.23 -1.22 2.71
CA ASN A 213 -8.33 -2.16 3.82
C ASN A 213 -7.71 -3.50 3.46
N MET A 214 -6.59 -3.85 4.09
CA MET A 214 -5.82 -5.09 3.88
C MET A 214 -5.49 -5.31 2.39
N VAL A 215 -4.99 -4.27 1.71
CA VAL A 215 -4.74 -4.30 0.27
C VAL A 215 -3.34 -3.85 -0.13
N LEU A 216 -2.70 -2.93 0.60
CA LEU A 216 -1.41 -2.38 0.19
C LEU A 216 -0.32 -3.43 0.10
N HIS A 217 -0.32 -4.43 1.00
CA HIS A 217 0.67 -5.50 0.99
C HIS A 217 0.59 -6.42 -0.25
N HIS A 218 -0.49 -6.32 -1.03
CA HIS A 218 -0.65 -6.99 -2.32
C HIS A 218 -0.29 -6.10 -3.53
N THR A 219 0.02 -4.82 -3.31
CA THR A 219 0.28 -3.88 -4.41
C THR A 219 1.76 -3.83 -4.78
N ALA A 220 2.04 -3.60 -6.05
CA ALA A 220 3.41 -3.53 -6.55
C ALA A 220 4.17 -2.30 -6.00
N SER A 221 3.48 -1.18 -5.82
CA SER A 221 4.03 0.10 -5.35
C SER A 221 3.08 0.78 -4.37
N PRO A 222 3.16 0.48 -3.06
CA PRO A 222 2.30 1.07 -2.04
C PRO A 222 2.34 2.60 -1.99
N ALA A 223 3.51 3.19 -2.18
CA ALA A 223 3.66 4.65 -2.19
C ALA A 223 2.88 5.30 -3.35
N LEU A 224 2.91 4.69 -4.55
CA LEU A 224 2.13 5.18 -5.69
C LEU A 224 0.63 5.06 -5.43
N VAL A 225 0.20 3.96 -4.81
CA VAL A 225 -1.20 3.79 -4.39
C VAL A 225 -1.65 4.90 -3.45
N LEU A 226 -0.83 5.25 -2.44
CA LEU A 226 -1.15 6.36 -1.55
C LEU A 226 -1.26 7.70 -2.30
N ALA A 227 -0.37 7.95 -3.27
CA ALA A 227 -0.43 9.15 -4.12
C ALA A 227 -1.70 9.19 -4.99
N ASP A 228 -2.11 8.04 -5.55
CA ASP A 228 -3.34 7.91 -6.34
C ASP A 228 -4.59 8.20 -5.50
N LEU A 229 -4.67 7.61 -4.30
CA LEU A 229 -5.78 7.84 -3.37
C LEU A 229 -5.81 9.30 -2.89
N ALA A 230 -4.65 9.87 -2.57
CA ALA A 230 -4.54 11.28 -2.19
C ALA A 230 -5.02 12.23 -3.31
N ALA A 231 -4.73 11.91 -4.58
CA ALA A 231 -5.17 12.69 -5.72
C ALA A 231 -6.71 12.66 -5.91
N ALA A 232 -7.38 11.59 -5.48
CA ALA A 232 -8.83 11.48 -5.50
C ALA A 232 -9.50 12.29 -4.41
N LEU A 233 -8.85 12.49 -3.26
CA LEU A 233 -9.40 13.17 -2.10
C LEU A 233 -9.51 14.67 -2.31
N LYS A 234 -10.62 15.26 -1.88
CA LYS A 234 -10.76 16.70 -1.77
C LYS A 234 -9.85 17.26 -0.67
N PRO A 235 -9.54 18.56 -0.65
CA PRO A 235 -8.89 19.20 0.50
C PRO A 235 -9.65 18.91 1.79
N GLY A 236 -8.96 18.45 2.83
CA GLY A 236 -9.56 18.00 4.09
C GLY A 236 -10.25 16.63 4.03
N GLY A 237 -10.24 15.97 2.88
CA GLY A 237 -10.71 14.58 2.75
C GLY A 237 -9.83 13.59 3.52
N LEU A 238 -10.35 12.41 3.79
CA LEU A 238 -9.76 11.42 4.68
C LEU A 238 -9.30 10.17 3.92
N LEU A 239 -8.16 9.61 4.31
CA LEU A 239 -7.77 8.25 3.96
C LEU A 239 -7.80 7.39 5.23
N LEU A 240 -8.64 6.35 5.22
CA LEU A 240 -8.61 5.28 6.22
C LEU A 240 -7.85 4.09 5.65
N LEU A 241 -6.70 3.80 6.23
CA LEU A 241 -5.82 2.73 5.83
C LEU A 241 -5.73 1.66 6.92
N THR A 242 -6.02 0.41 6.58
CA THR A 242 -5.78 -0.75 7.44
C THR A 242 -4.83 -1.68 6.75
N ASP A 243 -3.72 -2.05 7.41
CA ASP A 243 -2.78 -3.02 6.85
C ASP A 243 -1.93 -3.67 7.94
N LEU A 244 -1.12 -4.66 7.57
CA LEU A 244 -0.21 -5.37 8.45
C LEU A 244 0.95 -4.47 8.87
N CYS A 245 1.33 -4.51 10.15
CA CYS A 245 2.66 -4.08 10.55
C CYS A 245 3.70 -5.04 10.01
N ALA A 246 4.93 -4.55 9.82
CA ALA A 246 6.04 -5.37 9.35
C ALA A 246 6.22 -6.62 10.23
N HIS A 247 6.41 -7.78 9.58
CA HIS A 247 6.58 -9.09 10.20
C HIS A 247 7.57 -9.95 9.40
N ASP A 248 8.00 -11.09 9.95
CA ASP A 248 8.97 -12.01 9.36
C ASP A 248 8.37 -13.34 8.88
N GLN A 249 7.04 -13.47 8.91
CA GLN A 249 6.33 -14.69 8.54
C GLN A 249 6.28 -14.86 7.01
N GLY A 250 7.36 -15.41 6.44
CA GLY A 250 7.55 -15.52 4.98
C GLY A 250 6.54 -16.41 4.24
N TRP A 251 5.83 -17.31 4.96
CA TRP A 251 4.80 -18.16 4.38
C TRP A 251 3.61 -17.38 3.80
N ALA A 252 3.34 -16.17 4.31
CA ALA A 252 2.27 -15.30 3.82
C ALA A 252 2.40 -14.99 2.32
N ARG A 253 3.62 -14.93 1.79
CA ARG A 253 3.85 -14.71 0.34
C ARG A 253 3.27 -15.82 -0.52
N GLU A 254 3.47 -17.07 -0.12
CA GLU A 254 3.01 -18.22 -0.90
C GLU A 254 1.54 -18.54 -0.65
N ALA A 255 1.11 -18.42 0.60
CA ALA A 255 -0.26 -18.76 0.98
C ALA A 255 -1.27 -17.65 0.65
N CYS A 256 -0.90 -16.38 0.79
CA CYS A 256 -1.82 -15.25 0.67
C CYS A 256 -1.49 -14.28 -0.47
N GLY A 257 -0.38 -14.51 -1.19
CA GLY A 257 0.02 -13.66 -2.31
C GLY A 257 0.61 -12.31 -1.89
N ASP A 258 1.12 -12.22 -0.66
CA ASP A 258 1.71 -10.99 -0.14
C ASP A 258 2.98 -10.62 -0.92
N LEU A 259 2.99 -9.45 -1.52
CA LEU A 259 4.19 -8.86 -2.12
C LEU A 259 5.09 -8.24 -1.04
N TRP A 260 4.48 -7.76 0.05
CA TRP A 260 5.12 -7.15 1.19
C TRP A 260 4.75 -7.88 2.47
N LEU A 261 5.71 -8.09 3.37
CA LEU A 261 5.45 -8.67 4.69
C LEU A 261 5.09 -7.57 5.69
N GLY A 262 4.01 -6.83 5.38
CA GLY A 262 3.57 -5.68 6.15
C GLY A 262 4.50 -4.46 6.04
N PHE A 263 4.19 -3.41 6.78
CA PHE A 263 4.85 -2.11 6.68
C PHE A 263 5.24 -1.58 8.06
N GLU A 264 6.42 -0.98 8.13
CA GLU A 264 6.77 -0.15 9.28
C GLU A 264 5.87 1.09 9.30
N PRO A 265 5.36 1.50 10.49
CA PRO A 265 4.48 2.66 10.60
C PRO A 265 5.10 3.94 10.03
N GLU A 266 6.41 4.10 10.21
CA GLU A 266 7.18 5.24 9.71
C GLU A 266 7.25 5.28 8.18
N ALA A 267 7.32 4.12 7.53
CA ALA A 267 7.30 4.03 6.07
C ALA A 267 5.96 4.53 5.51
N LEU A 268 4.84 4.06 6.07
CA LEU A 268 3.51 4.54 5.69
C LEU A 268 3.32 6.03 5.94
N SER A 269 3.82 6.53 7.09
CA SER A 269 3.75 7.97 7.42
C SER A 269 4.51 8.82 6.41
N ARG A 270 5.70 8.38 6.00
CA ARG A 270 6.51 9.09 5.00
C ARG A 270 5.81 9.10 3.64
N TRP A 271 5.39 7.94 3.13
CA TRP A 271 4.70 7.86 1.83
C TRP A 271 3.41 8.67 1.81
N ALA A 272 2.69 8.70 2.93
CA ALA A 272 1.50 9.54 3.07
C ALA A 272 1.88 11.03 3.01
N ALA A 273 2.93 11.46 3.71
CA ALA A 273 3.42 12.83 3.69
C ALA A 273 3.88 13.24 2.28
N ASP A 274 4.62 12.37 1.57
CA ASP A 274 5.06 12.58 0.19
C ASP A 274 3.87 12.74 -0.77
N ALA A 275 2.75 12.06 -0.47
CA ALA A 275 1.49 12.19 -1.20
C ALA A 275 0.64 13.43 -0.79
N GLY A 276 1.11 14.25 0.16
CA GLY A 276 0.39 15.41 0.69
C GLY A 276 -0.76 15.00 1.63
N LEU A 277 -0.53 13.97 2.43
CA LEU A 277 -1.44 13.50 3.46
C LEU A 277 -0.79 13.72 4.84
N ALA A 278 -1.46 14.45 5.72
CA ALA A 278 -1.05 14.62 7.11
C ALA A 278 -1.53 13.44 7.97
N GLN A 279 -0.69 13.01 8.90
CA GLN A 279 -1.03 11.92 9.81
C GLN A 279 -2.11 12.36 10.82
N GLY A 280 -3.14 11.53 10.99
CA GLY A 280 -4.16 11.62 12.02
C GLY A 280 -4.02 10.50 13.06
N GLU A 281 -5.16 9.94 13.45
CA GLU A 281 -5.25 8.87 14.45
C GLU A 281 -4.63 7.56 13.96
N SER A 282 -4.15 6.75 14.91
CA SER A 282 -3.59 5.44 14.64
C SER A 282 -3.99 4.46 15.74
N VAL A 283 -4.46 3.29 15.33
CA VAL A 283 -4.80 2.16 16.23
C VAL A 283 -3.97 0.95 15.82
N TYR A 284 -3.44 0.25 16.81
CA TYR A 284 -2.66 -0.97 16.60
C TYR A 284 -3.32 -2.14 17.30
N LEU A 285 -3.55 -3.22 16.56
CA LEU A 285 -4.20 -4.44 17.04
C LEU A 285 -3.18 -5.57 17.02
N ALA A 286 -2.85 -6.12 18.18
CA ALA A 286 -2.00 -7.30 18.30
C ALA A 286 -2.87 -8.56 18.17
N LEU A 287 -2.52 -9.45 17.26
CA LEU A 287 -3.20 -10.72 17.04
C LEU A 287 -2.49 -11.86 17.79
N ARG A 288 -3.24 -12.90 18.17
CA ARG A 288 -2.69 -14.03 18.92
C ARG A 288 -1.69 -14.88 18.14
N ASN A 289 -1.71 -14.80 16.83
CA ASN A 289 -0.81 -15.53 15.92
C ASN A 289 0.50 -14.80 15.61
N GLY A 290 0.78 -13.68 16.31
CA GLY A 290 2.00 -12.91 16.17
C GLY A 290 1.94 -11.80 15.11
N PHE A 291 0.90 -11.71 14.30
CA PHE A 291 0.68 -10.55 13.44
C PHE A 291 0.19 -9.34 14.22
N ARG A 292 0.42 -8.17 13.68
CA ARG A 292 -0.16 -6.91 14.14
C ARG A 292 -0.77 -6.16 12.97
N ILE A 293 -1.92 -5.56 13.21
CA ILE A 293 -2.60 -4.69 12.26
C ILE A 293 -2.42 -3.25 12.71
N GLN A 294 -2.23 -2.36 11.77
CA GLN A 294 -2.29 -0.92 11.96
C GLN A 294 -3.50 -0.37 11.20
N VAL A 295 -4.30 0.41 11.90
CA VAL A 295 -5.39 1.20 11.33
C VAL A 295 -4.99 2.66 11.43
N ARG A 296 -4.87 3.34 10.30
CA ARG A 296 -4.29 4.67 10.20
C ARG A 296 -5.26 5.61 9.50
N VAL A 297 -5.38 6.80 10.05
CA VAL A 297 -6.12 7.89 9.43
C VAL A 297 -5.14 8.94 8.94
N PHE A 298 -5.37 9.40 7.73
CA PHE A 298 -4.62 10.51 7.15
C PHE A 298 -5.59 11.55 6.60
N HIS A 299 -5.18 12.81 6.62
CA HIS A 299 -5.96 13.96 6.17
C HIS A 299 -5.31 14.58 4.94
N ARG A 300 -6.09 14.78 3.87
CA ARG A 300 -5.58 15.51 2.70
C ARG A 300 -5.31 16.96 3.06
N THR A 301 -4.05 17.37 2.93
CA THR A 301 -3.67 18.78 3.08
C THR A 301 -4.23 19.63 1.92
N ALA A 302 -4.31 20.93 2.11
CA ALA A 302 -4.88 21.87 1.16
C ALA A 302 -4.16 21.89 -0.21
#